data_7fe25d19da40c9014040af23e7f1fc0b
#
_entry.id   7fe25d19da40c9014040af23e7f1fc0b
#
_cell.length_a   1.000
_cell.length_b   1.000
_cell.length_c   1.000
_cell.angle_alpha   90.00
_cell.angle_beta   90.00
_cell.angle_gamma   90.00
#
_symmetry.space_group_name_H-M   'P 1'
#
loop_
_entity.id
_entity.type
_entity.pdbx_description
1 polymer ?
#
loop_
_entity_poly.entity_id
_entity_poly.type
_entity_poly.pdbx_seq_one_letter_code
_entity_poly.pdbx_strand_id
1 'polypeptide(L)'
;MNWKKSIAVALSAVTIMAMVAGCGSNTATNDQKKIGVIQLVEHPSLDAANKGFVDGLASKGFKDGQNIKLDQQNAQADQSNLNSIAQRFVSDKKDLVLAIATPAAQTMANASHDMPIMGTAITDYVTAKLVQSNERPGGNVSGTSDMTPVEKEVDLIIALVPNVKRIGAIYTSSEINSQLQVEKMKAYAATKGITVVEATVSNVNDIQQAATNLVNQDV
;
A
#
# COMPACT_ATOMS: atom_id res chain seq x y z
N MET A 1 68.56 19.32 44.18
CA MET A 1 67.20 19.46 43.62
C MET A 1 67.16 18.58 42.38
N ASN A 2 66.43 17.46 42.46
CA ASN A 2 66.59 16.35 41.50
C ASN A 2 65.85 16.60 40.20
N TRP A 3 66.51 17.10 39.18
CA TRP A 3 65.98 17.34 37.81
C TRP A 3 65.32 16.10 37.18
N LYS A 4 65.79 14.90 37.51
CA LYS A 4 65.23 13.63 37.03
C LYS A 4 63.79 13.37 37.55
N LYS A 5 63.39 13.93 38.68
CA LYS A 5 62.03 13.75 39.23
C LYS A 5 61.02 14.73 38.59
N SER A 6 61.49 15.88 38.11
CA SER A 6 60.64 16.87 37.41
C SER A 6 60.30 16.44 35.98
N ILE A 7 61.16 15.68 35.32
CA ILE A 7 60.91 15.18 33.96
C ILE A 7 59.91 14.03 33.97
N ALA A 8 59.93 13.17 35.02
CA ALA A 8 58.99 12.07 35.15
C ALA A 8 57.55 12.53 35.42
N VAL A 9 57.36 13.65 36.13
CA VAL A 9 56.04 14.23 36.39
C VAL A 9 55.50 14.98 35.16
N ALA A 10 56.33 15.56 34.33
CA ALA A 10 55.92 16.21 33.12
C ALA A 10 55.51 15.23 32.02
N LEU A 11 56.16 14.07 31.92
CA LEU A 11 55.78 13.02 30.97
C LEU A 11 54.48 12.32 31.37
N SER A 12 54.16 12.13 32.64
CA SER A 12 52.92 11.53 33.11
C SER A 12 51.70 12.42 32.91
N ALA A 13 51.88 13.76 32.96
CA ALA A 13 50.80 14.71 32.74
C ALA A 13 50.38 14.79 31.27
N VAL A 14 51.33 14.63 30.32
CA VAL A 14 51.03 14.63 28.87
C VAL A 14 50.32 13.35 28.42
N THR A 15 50.58 12.19 29.09
CA THR A 15 49.97 10.93 28.74
C THR A 15 48.50 10.85 29.20
N ILE A 16 48.12 11.58 30.26
CA ILE A 16 46.73 11.58 30.78
C ILE A 16 45.86 12.55 29.91
N MET A 17 46.43 13.56 29.29
CA MET A 17 45.68 14.49 28.42
C MET A 17 45.36 13.91 27.04
N ALA A 18 46.08 12.88 26.59
CA ALA A 18 45.83 12.21 25.33
C ALA A 18 44.71 11.16 25.39
N MET A 19 44.27 10.74 26.58
CA MET A 19 43.18 9.73 26.73
C MET A 19 41.79 10.36 26.85
N VAL A 20 41.64 11.66 26.95
CA VAL A 20 40.35 12.36 27.05
C VAL A 20 39.83 12.83 25.68
N ALA A 21 40.68 12.83 24.63
CA ALA A 21 40.29 13.21 23.27
C ALA A 21 39.73 12.10 22.40
N GLY A 22 39.52 10.90 22.96
CA GLY A 22 39.19 9.69 22.20
C GLY A 22 37.79 9.09 22.40
N CYS A 23 36.83 9.80 23.01
CA CYS A 23 35.46 9.27 23.16
C CYS A 23 34.41 10.32 22.79
N GLY A 24 34.52 10.81 21.58
CA GLY A 24 33.45 11.55 20.88
C GLY A 24 33.06 10.84 19.61
N SER A 25 32.91 9.50 19.64
CA SER A 25 32.08 8.85 18.64
C SER A 25 30.65 9.29 18.92
N ASN A 26 30.23 10.40 18.34
CA ASN A 26 28.85 10.58 17.97
C ASN A 26 28.50 9.38 17.07
N THR A 27 28.11 8.28 17.67
CA THR A 27 27.18 7.36 17.08
C THR A 27 25.89 8.17 16.99
N ALA A 28 25.76 9.01 15.98
CA ALA A 28 24.47 9.33 15.43
C ALA A 28 23.88 7.95 15.14
N THR A 29 23.04 7.45 16.02
CA THR A 29 22.10 6.37 15.69
C THR A 29 21.39 6.91 14.48
N ASN A 30 21.80 6.38 13.31
CA ASN A 30 21.15 6.70 12.05
C ASN A 30 19.77 6.01 12.14
N ASP A 31 18.88 6.69 12.88
CA ASP A 31 17.52 6.24 13.16
C ASP A 31 16.68 6.49 11.89
N GLN A 32 17.09 5.75 10.83
CA GLN A 32 16.40 5.80 9.55
C GLN A 32 14.97 5.34 9.76
N LYS A 33 14.01 6.16 9.33
CA LYS A 33 12.61 5.76 9.35
C LYS A 33 12.40 4.55 8.45
N LYS A 34 11.76 3.53 8.99
CA LYS A 34 11.48 2.27 8.30
C LYS A 34 10.12 2.35 7.64
N ILE A 35 10.09 2.36 6.32
CA ILE A 35 8.85 2.44 5.55
C ILE A 35 8.62 1.13 4.84
N GLY A 36 7.46 0.51 5.07
CA GLY A 36 7.00 -0.67 4.35
C GLY A 36 6.13 -0.27 3.16
N VAL A 37 6.23 -1.00 2.06
CA VAL A 37 5.28 -0.96 0.96
C VAL A 37 4.78 -2.38 0.72
N ILE A 38 3.47 -2.58 0.86
CA ILE A 38 2.80 -3.85 0.56
C ILE A 38 1.87 -3.65 -0.63
N GLN A 39 2.19 -4.29 -1.73
CA GLN A 39 1.44 -4.25 -2.98
C GLN A 39 0.75 -5.60 -3.21
N LEU A 40 -0.53 -5.57 -3.60
CA LEU A 40 -1.31 -6.79 -3.82
C LEU A 40 -0.71 -7.67 -4.94
N VAL A 41 -0.44 -7.07 -6.09
CA VAL A 41 0.00 -7.79 -7.29
C VAL A 41 0.83 -6.86 -8.19
N GLU A 42 1.70 -7.42 -9.00
CA GLU A 42 2.39 -6.69 -10.06
C GLU A 42 1.41 -6.30 -11.16
N HIS A 43 1.25 -4.98 -11.37
CA HIS A 43 0.38 -4.41 -12.39
C HIS A 43 0.86 -3.00 -12.72
N PRO A 44 0.91 -2.58 -14.00
CA PRO A 44 1.46 -1.28 -14.39
C PRO A 44 0.89 -0.09 -13.63
N SER A 45 -0.42 -0.09 -13.32
CA SER A 45 -1.05 1.00 -12.57
C SER A 45 -0.64 1.01 -11.10
N LEU A 46 -0.51 -0.17 -10.46
CA LEU A 46 -0.07 -0.29 -9.07
C LEU A 46 1.42 0.02 -8.92
N ASP A 47 2.23 -0.41 -9.88
CA ASP A 47 3.66 -0.10 -9.96
C ASP A 47 3.88 1.40 -10.13
N ALA A 48 3.05 2.05 -10.95
CA ALA A 48 3.09 3.52 -11.11
C ALA A 48 2.69 4.24 -9.80
N ALA A 49 1.71 3.73 -9.06
CA ALA A 49 1.33 4.28 -7.75
C ALA A 49 2.46 4.12 -6.73
N ASN A 50 3.09 2.95 -6.68
CA ASN A 50 4.28 2.71 -5.85
C ASN A 50 5.43 3.67 -6.21
N LYS A 51 5.75 3.74 -7.50
CA LYS A 51 6.78 4.68 -7.98
C LYS A 51 6.45 6.12 -7.60
N GLY A 52 5.20 6.55 -7.77
CA GLY A 52 4.75 7.88 -7.40
C GLY A 52 4.96 8.20 -5.92
N PHE A 53 4.72 7.23 -5.05
CA PHE A 53 5.00 7.36 -3.61
C PHE A 53 6.49 7.53 -3.33
N VAL A 54 7.35 6.70 -3.94
CA VAL A 54 8.81 6.78 -3.77
C VAL A 54 9.34 8.13 -4.30
N ASP A 55 8.89 8.56 -5.47
CA ASP A 55 9.27 9.85 -6.06
C ASP A 55 8.80 11.01 -5.17
N GLY A 56 7.59 10.91 -4.62
CA GLY A 56 7.02 11.88 -3.68
C GLY A 56 7.86 12.01 -2.42
N LEU A 57 8.26 10.89 -1.82
CA LEU A 57 9.19 10.89 -0.66
C LEU A 57 10.52 11.55 -1.02
N ALA A 58 11.11 11.18 -2.16
CA ALA A 58 12.38 11.74 -2.61
C ALA A 58 12.30 13.26 -2.83
N SER A 59 11.18 13.76 -3.39
CA SER A 59 10.94 15.20 -3.61
C SER A 59 10.85 15.99 -2.30
N LYS A 60 10.49 15.32 -1.19
CA LYS A 60 10.45 15.89 0.16
C LYS A 60 11.74 15.67 0.96
N GLY A 61 12.77 15.12 0.32
CA GLY A 61 14.06 14.87 0.94
C GLY A 61 14.20 13.53 1.64
N PHE A 62 13.19 12.66 1.57
CA PHE A 62 13.25 11.31 2.12
C PHE A 62 13.81 10.36 1.06
N LYS A 63 15.03 9.89 1.24
CA LYS A 63 15.74 9.07 0.25
C LYS A 63 16.13 7.73 0.86
N ASP A 64 15.81 6.65 0.16
CA ASP A 64 16.16 5.31 0.57
C ASP A 64 17.67 5.12 0.69
N GLY A 65 18.11 4.42 1.75
CA GLY A 65 19.51 4.22 2.07
C GLY A 65 20.21 5.44 2.68
N GLN A 66 19.57 6.63 2.73
CA GLN A 66 20.13 7.85 3.34
C GLN A 66 19.48 8.14 4.69
N ASN A 67 18.22 8.53 4.71
CA ASN A 67 17.48 8.90 5.91
C ASN A 67 16.19 8.11 6.12
N ILE A 68 15.79 7.27 5.17
CA ILE A 68 14.76 6.25 5.30
C ILE A 68 15.30 4.90 4.83
N LYS A 69 14.59 3.83 5.22
CA LYS A 69 14.77 2.48 4.72
C LYS A 69 13.45 1.98 4.16
N LEU A 70 13.38 1.83 2.84
CA LEU A 70 12.22 1.26 2.14
C LEU A 70 12.32 -0.27 2.13
N ASP A 71 11.19 -0.92 2.39
CA ASP A 71 11.02 -2.36 2.27
C ASP A 71 9.77 -2.60 1.42
N GLN A 72 9.97 -2.90 0.16
CA GLN A 72 8.90 -3.04 -0.83
C GLN A 72 8.63 -4.51 -1.08
N GLN A 73 7.38 -4.91 -0.91
CA GLN A 73 6.93 -6.30 -1.02
C GLN A 73 5.71 -6.41 -1.93
N ASN A 74 5.69 -7.47 -2.73
CA ASN A 74 4.57 -7.83 -3.59
C ASN A 74 3.99 -9.17 -3.15
N ALA A 75 2.68 -9.22 -2.93
CA ALA A 75 1.99 -10.41 -2.45
C ALA A 75 1.59 -11.39 -3.57
N GLN A 76 1.75 -11.00 -4.83
CA GLN A 76 1.44 -11.83 -6.00
C GLN A 76 -0.02 -12.33 -6.02
N ALA A 77 -0.96 -11.48 -5.59
CA ALA A 77 -2.39 -11.76 -5.44
C ALA A 77 -2.69 -12.93 -4.47
N ASP A 78 -1.78 -13.27 -3.57
CA ASP A 78 -1.94 -14.35 -2.60
C ASP A 78 -2.19 -13.79 -1.19
N GLN A 79 -3.30 -14.21 -0.56
CA GLN A 79 -3.69 -13.74 0.76
C GLN A 79 -2.73 -14.22 1.86
N SER A 80 -2.11 -15.38 1.71
CA SER A 80 -1.12 -15.87 2.68
C SER A 80 0.15 -15.04 2.66
N ASN A 81 0.57 -14.63 1.44
CA ASN A 81 1.69 -13.70 1.29
C ASN A 81 1.36 -12.33 1.91
N LEU A 82 0.15 -11.78 1.68
CA LEU A 82 -0.29 -10.54 2.33
C LEU A 82 -0.17 -10.64 3.84
N ASN A 83 -0.70 -11.72 4.44
CA ASN A 83 -0.64 -11.94 5.87
C ASN A 83 0.80 -12.03 6.38
N SER A 84 1.66 -12.76 5.69
CA SER A 84 3.06 -12.93 6.06
C SER A 84 3.84 -11.61 6.00
N ILE A 85 3.62 -10.81 4.96
CA ILE A 85 4.24 -9.49 4.81
C ILE A 85 3.76 -8.55 5.91
N ALA A 86 2.45 -8.51 6.18
CA ALA A 86 1.89 -7.66 7.22
C ALA A 86 2.45 -7.98 8.61
N GLN A 87 2.48 -9.26 8.99
CA GLN A 87 3.05 -9.71 10.26
C GLN A 87 4.54 -9.34 10.38
N ARG A 88 5.30 -9.49 9.30
CA ARG A 88 6.71 -9.11 9.26
C ARG A 88 6.87 -7.58 9.44
N PHE A 89 6.05 -6.76 8.78
CA PHE A 89 6.12 -5.31 8.92
C PHE A 89 5.80 -4.85 10.35
N VAL A 90 4.83 -5.50 11.01
CA VAL A 90 4.53 -5.25 12.43
C VAL A 90 5.72 -5.67 13.32
N SER A 91 6.28 -6.86 13.10
CA SER A 91 7.45 -7.36 13.85
C SER A 91 8.69 -6.48 13.69
N ASP A 92 8.92 -5.98 12.47
CA ASP A 92 10.03 -5.07 12.12
C ASP A 92 9.82 -3.64 12.66
N LYS A 93 8.63 -3.36 13.20
CA LYS A 93 8.24 -2.04 13.71
C LYS A 93 8.44 -0.96 12.64
N LYS A 94 7.76 -1.09 11.50
CA LYS A 94 7.76 -0.04 10.48
C LYS A 94 7.17 1.24 11.06
N ASP A 95 7.74 2.39 10.73
CA ASP A 95 7.23 3.71 11.14
C ASP A 95 5.99 4.11 10.33
N LEU A 96 5.87 3.61 9.10
CA LEU A 96 4.77 3.84 8.16
C LEU A 96 4.69 2.68 7.19
N VAL A 97 3.47 2.34 6.77
CA VAL A 97 3.25 1.41 5.66
C VAL A 97 2.40 2.07 4.58
N LEU A 98 2.85 1.98 3.33
CA LEU A 98 1.99 2.16 2.16
C LEU A 98 1.36 0.82 1.80
N ALA A 99 0.03 0.79 1.75
CA ALA A 99 -0.74 -0.36 1.28
C ALA A 99 -1.39 -0.04 -0.07
N ILE A 100 -1.06 -0.83 -1.08
CA ILE A 100 -1.50 -0.64 -2.46
C ILE A 100 -2.53 -1.71 -2.81
N ALA A 101 -3.74 -1.30 -3.09
CA ALA A 101 -4.98 -2.05 -3.29
C ALA A 101 -5.72 -2.42 -1.99
N THR A 102 -7.04 -2.56 -2.10
CA THR A 102 -7.96 -2.80 -0.98
C THR A 102 -7.58 -4.01 -0.12
N PRO A 103 -7.28 -5.20 -0.67
CA PRO A 103 -6.92 -6.37 0.15
C PRO A 103 -5.63 -6.15 0.95
N ALA A 104 -4.64 -5.45 0.38
CA ALA A 104 -3.40 -5.12 1.08
C ALA A 104 -3.65 -4.18 2.28
N ALA A 105 -4.48 -3.15 2.08
CA ALA A 105 -4.85 -2.22 3.14
C ALA A 105 -5.65 -2.90 4.26
N GLN A 106 -6.62 -3.76 3.91
CA GLN A 106 -7.39 -4.53 4.88
C GLN A 106 -6.49 -5.46 5.70
N THR A 107 -5.55 -6.14 5.06
CA THR A 107 -4.63 -7.04 5.74
C THR A 107 -3.73 -6.28 6.72
N MET A 108 -3.20 -5.11 6.32
CA MET A 108 -2.39 -4.28 7.20
C MET A 108 -3.21 -3.70 8.37
N ALA A 109 -4.42 -3.20 8.12
CA ALA A 109 -5.31 -2.66 9.15
C ALA A 109 -5.70 -3.72 10.19
N ASN A 110 -5.91 -4.97 9.76
CA ASN A 110 -6.16 -6.09 10.65
C ASN A 110 -4.92 -6.50 11.45
N ALA A 111 -3.73 -6.33 10.90
CA ALA A 111 -2.47 -6.71 11.56
C ALA A 111 -2.00 -5.67 12.60
N SER A 112 -2.35 -4.40 12.44
CA SER A 112 -1.95 -3.33 13.38
C SER A 112 -2.97 -2.20 13.42
N HIS A 113 -3.29 -1.76 14.65
CA HIS A 113 -4.16 -0.61 14.90
C HIS A 113 -3.39 0.66 15.29
N ASP A 114 -2.07 0.57 15.46
CA ASP A 114 -1.22 1.67 15.90
C ASP A 114 -0.28 2.19 14.80
N MET A 115 0.15 1.29 13.91
CA MET A 115 1.06 1.64 12.83
C MET A 115 0.34 2.50 11.79
N PRO A 116 0.86 3.68 11.42
CA PRO A 116 0.28 4.49 10.36
C PRO A 116 0.25 3.75 9.02
N ILE A 117 -0.92 3.69 8.40
CA ILE A 117 -1.14 3.02 7.11
C ILE A 117 -1.67 4.05 6.12
N MET A 118 -0.93 4.27 5.05
CA MET A 118 -1.37 5.05 3.91
C MET A 118 -1.86 4.11 2.82
N GLY A 119 -3.11 4.28 2.41
CA GLY A 119 -3.70 3.49 1.32
C GLY A 119 -3.66 4.24 0.00
N THR A 120 -3.45 3.51 -1.10
CA THR A 120 -3.67 4.00 -2.46
C THR A 120 -4.20 2.88 -3.33
N ALA A 121 -4.84 3.21 -4.45
CA ALA A 121 -5.61 2.25 -5.24
C ALA A 121 -6.69 1.56 -4.38
N ILE A 122 -7.39 2.33 -3.57
CA ILE A 122 -8.47 1.90 -2.71
C ILE A 122 -9.77 2.48 -3.25
N THR A 123 -10.69 1.64 -3.64
CA THR A 123 -11.95 2.07 -4.24
C THR A 123 -12.81 2.84 -3.24
N ASP A 124 -13.09 2.27 -2.08
CA ASP A 124 -13.90 2.92 -1.03
C ASP A 124 -13.45 2.48 0.37
N TYR A 125 -13.00 3.43 1.15
CA TYR A 125 -12.44 3.16 2.48
C TYR A 125 -13.50 2.74 3.51
N VAL A 126 -14.71 3.27 3.40
CA VAL A 126 -15.81 2.96 4.34
C VAL A 126 -16.33 1.56 4.07
N THR A 127 -16.63 1.23 2.81
CA THR A 127 -17.08 -0.12 2.43
C THR A 127 -16.02 -1.17 2.73
N ALA A 128 -14.75 -0.83 2.54
CA ALA A 128 -13.63 -1.70 2.92
C ALA A 128 -13.41 -1.84 4.43
N LYS A 129 -14.17 -1.09 5.26
CA LYS A 129 -14.06 -1.05 6.72
C LYS A 129 -12.68 -0.60 7.21
N LEU A 130 -12.03 0.25 6.45
CA LEU A 130 -10.72 0.82 6.78
C LEU A 130 -10.83 2.08 7.62
N VAL A 131 -11.94 2.81 7.47
CA VAL A 131 -12.23 4.05 8.18
C VAL A 131 -13.71 4.10 8.60
N GLN A 132 -14.02 4.94 9.58
CA GLN A 132 -15.41 5.17 10.00
C GLN A 132 -16.17 6.06 9.01
N SER A 133 -15.52 7.11 8.52
CA SER A 133 -15.98 7.95 7.41
C SER A 133 -14.76 8.58 6.72
N ASN A 134 -14.96 9.08 5.49
CA ASN A 134 -13.89 9.75 4.76
C ASN A 134 -13.47 11.07 5.40
N GLU A 135 -14.42 11.79 6.04
CA GLU A 135 -14.20 13.07 6.72
C GLU A 135 -13.50 12.87 8.08
N ARG A 136 -13.76 11.73 8.72
CA ARG A 136 -13.22 11.37 10.04
C ARG A 136 -12.83 9.90 10.06
N PRO A 137 -11.64 9.56 9.57
CA PRO A 137 -11.17 8.17 9.48
C PRO A 137 -11.25 7.40 10.80
N GLY A 138 -10.94 8.02 11.93
CA GLY A 138 -11.13 7.47 13.27
C GLY A 138 -10.11 6.43 13.71
N GLY A 139 -9.15 6.06 12.86
CA GLY A 139 -8.14 5.05 13.11
C GLY A 139 -6.77 5.43 12.54
N ASN A 140 -5.94 4.43 12.32
CA ASN A 140 -4.57 4.57 11.83
C ASN A 140 -4.45 4.50 10.30
N VAL A 141 -5.58 4.44 9.57
CA VAL A 141 -5.61 4.35 8.11
C VAL A 141 -6.08 5.67 7.49
N SER A 142 -5.39 6.12 6.46
CA SER A 142 -5.77 7.23 5.58
C SER A 142 -5.21 7.00 4.18
N GLY A 143 -5.59 7.82 3.19
CA GLY A 143 -5.01 7.69 1.85
C GLY A 143 -5.85 8.31 0.75
N THR A 144 -5.70 7.77 -0.47
CA THR A 144 -6.38 8.25 -1.68
C THR A 144 -7.32 7.19 -2.23
N SER A 145 -8.49 7.60 -2.72
CA SER A 145 -9.44 6.73 -3.40
C SER A 145 -9.25 6.78 -4.92
N ASP A 146 -9.49 5.66 -5.57
CA ASP A 146 -9.52 5.51 -7.02
C ASP A 146 -10.93 5.14 -7.54
N MET A 147 -11.97 5.38 -6.75
CA MET A 147 -13.35 5.12 -7.15
C MET A 147 -13.65 5.73 -8.52
N THR A 148 -14.03 4.89 -9.47
CA THR A 148 -14.39 5.32 -10.82
C THR A 148 -15.86 5.78 -10.90
N PRO A 149 -16.22 6.61 -11.88
CA PRO A 149 -17.61 7.04 -12.09
C PRO A 149 -18.39 5.95 -12.83
N VAL A 150 -18.73 4.85 -12.14
CA VAL A 150 -19.35 3.63 -12.70
C VAL A 150 -20.58 3.94 -13.58
N GLU A 151 -21.38 4.94 -13.20
CA GLU A 151 -22.55 5.36 -13.95
C GLU A 151 -22.17 5.87 -15.35
N LYS A 152 -21.07 6.66 -15.45
CA LYS A 152 -20.56 7.16 -16.73
C LYS A 152 -19.95 6.05 -17.58
N GLU A 153 -19.39 5.04 -16.96
CA GLU A 153 -18.87 3.86 -17.67
C GLU A 153 -20.03 3.07 -18.32
N VAL A 154 -21.14 2.90 -17.64
CA VAL A 154 -22.36 2.30 -18.21
C VAL A 154 -22.91 3.17 -19.33
N ASP A 155 -22.97 4.50 -19.15
CA ASP A 155 -23.42 5.43 -20.21
C ASP A 155 -22.49 5.34 -21.44
N LEU A 156 -21.18 5.16 -21.24
CA LEU A 156 -20.23 4.97 -22.34
C LEU A 156 -20.49 3.66 -23.07
N ILE A 157 -20.77 2.56 -22.37
CA ILE A 157 -21.15 1.28 -23.00
C ILE A 157 -22.40 1.46 -23.87
N ILE A 158 -23.43 2.17 -23.36
CA ILE A 158 -24.67 2.44 -24.10
C ILE A 158 -24.39 3.25 -25.37
N ALA A 159 -23.48 4.23 -25.30
CA ALA A 159 -23.11 5.06 -26.43
C ALA A 159 -22.34 4.28 -27.52
N LEU A 160 -21.48 3.33 -27.10
CA LEU A 160 -20.67 2.51 -28.01
C LEU A 160 -21.45 1.34 -28.60
N VAL A 161 -22.42 0.80 -27.83
CA VAL A 161 -23.24 -0.35 -28.25
C VAL A 161 -24.73 0.05 -28.22
N PRO A 162 -25.26 0.67 -29.28
CA PRO A 162 -26.67 1.07 -29.32
C PRO A 162 -27.62 -0.12 -29.11
N ASN A 163 -28.66 0.07 -28.31
CA ASN A 163 -29.66 -0.95 -27.97
C ASN A 163 -29.14 -2.12 -27.13
N VAL A 164 -28.00 -1.98 -26.44
CA VAL A 164 -27.52 -2.99 -25.51
C VAL A 164 -28.62 -3.32 -24.49
N LYS A 165 -28.82 -4.61 -24.21
CA LYS A 165 -29.81 -5.12 -23.24
C LYS A 165 -29.14 -5.83 -22.08
N ARG A 166 -27.93 -6.30 -22.29
CA ARG A 166 -27.19 -7.08 -21.31
C ARG A 166 -25.73 -6.63 -21.31
N ILE A 167 -25.13 -6.54 -20.13
CA ILE A 167 -23.71 -6.24 -19.94
C ILE A 167 -23.12 -7.36 -19.11
N GLY A 168 -22.04 -7.96 -19.56
CA GLY A 168 -21.27 -8.93 -18.78
C GLY A 168 -20.31 -8.24 -17.81
N ALA A 169 -20.27 -8.70 -16.56
CA ALA A 169 -19.31 -8.24 -15.57
C ALA A 169 -18.48 -9.42 -15.05
N ILE A 170 -17.16 -9.35 -15.23
CA ILE A 170 -16.21 -10.34 -14.66
C ILE A 170 -15.49 -9.67 -13.50
N TYR A 171 -15.48 -10.32 -12.34
CA TYR A 171 -14.84 -9.78 -11.15
C TYR A 171 -14.44 -10.86 -10.14
N THR A 172 -13.57 -10.50 -9.19
CA THR A 172 -13.19 -11.37 -8.08
C THR A 172 -14.15 -11.17 -6.90
N SER A 173 -14.96 -12.18 -6.61
CA SER A 173 -16.01 -12.10 -5.58
C SER A 173 -15.50 -12.04 -4.16
N SER A 174 -14.23 -12.35 -3.90
CA SER A 174 -13.60 -12.21 -2.59
C SER A 174 -13.13 -10.77 -2.30
N GLU A 175 -13.19 -9.87 -3.27
CA GLU A 175 -12.77 -8.48 -3.13
C GLU A 175 -13.98 -7.55 -2.98
N ILE A 176 -14.11 -6.92 -1.82
CA ILE A 176 -15.25 -6.04 -1.48
C ILE A 176 -15.36 -4.82 -2.41
N ASN A 177 -14.22 -4.30 -2.89
CA ASN A 177 -14.17 -3.22 -3.86
C ASN A 177 -14.78 -3.64 -5.21
N SER A 178 -14.51 -4.85 -5.67
CA SER A 178 -15.08 -5.40 -6.90
C SER A 178 -16.60 -5.60 -6.77
N GLN A 179 -17.05 -6.15 -5.65
CA GLN A 179 -18.48 -6.30 -5.35
C GLN A 179 -19.20 -4.93 -5.38
N LEU A 180 -18.65 -3.92 -4.70
CA LEU A 180 -19.24 -2.58 -4.67
C LEU A 180 -19.42 -1.96 -6.05
N GLN A 181 -18.42 -2.09 -6.91
CA GLN A 181 -18.48 -1.55 -8.27
C GLN A 181 -19.53 -2.27 -9.12
N VAL A 182 -19.62 -3.60 -9.02
CA VAL A 182 -20.64 -4.38 -9.74
C VAL A 182 -22.04 -4.07 -9.22
N GLU A 183 -22.23 -3.92 -7.92
CA GLU A 183 -23.53 -3.51 -7.34
C GLU A 183 -23.97 -2.12 -7.86
N LYS A 184 -23.05 -1.15 -7.91
CA LYS A 184 -23.31 0.18 -8.49
C LYS A 184 -23.67 0.08 -9.99
N MET A 185 -22.92 -0.73 -10.74
CA MET A 185 -23.19 -0.99 -12.15
C MET A 185 -24.60 -1.58 -12.35
N LYS A 186 -24.96 -2.60 -11.58
CA LYS A 186 -26.28 -3.24 -11.62
C LYS A 186 -27.40 -2.26 -11.31
N ALA A 187 -27.24 -1.50 -10.22
CA ALA A 187 -28.24 -0.51 -9.81
C ALA A 187 -28.47 0.53 -10.92
N TYR A 188 -27.41 1.06 -11.50
CA TYR A 188 -27.54 2.07 -12.56
C TYR A 188 -28.04 1.49 -13.88
N ALA A 189 -27.51 0.35 -14.34
CA ALA A 189 -27.93 -0.34 -15.56
C ALA A 189 -29.44 -0.68 -15.52
N ALA A 190 -29.95 -1.08 -14.37
CA ALA A 190 -31.39 -1.36 -14.19
C ALA A 190 -32.26 -0.12 -14.48
N THR A 191 -31.81 1.08 -14.14
CA THR A 191 -32.54 2.34 -14.46
C THR A 191 -32.63 2.60 -15.97
N LYS A 192 -31.76 1.98 -16.76
CA LYS A 192 -31.71 2.05 -18.21
C LYS A 192 -32.39 0.87 -18.90
N GLY A 193 -32.99 -0.05 -18.15
CA GLY A 193 -33.58 -1.29 -18.65
C GLY A 193 -32.55 -2.31 -19.15
N ILE A 194 -31.33 -2.26 -18.61
CA ILE A 194 -30.22 -3.14 -18.97
C ILE A 194 -29.97 -4.12 -17.80
N THR A 195 -29.75 -5.38 -18.14
CA THR A 195 -29.41 -6.44 -17.19
C THR A 195 -27.89 -6.64 -17.13
N VAL A 196 -27.31 -6.65 -15.96
CA VAL A 196 -25.91 -7.05 -15.76
C VAL A 196 -25.86 -8.54 -15.45
N VAL A 197 -25.07 -9.29 -16.22
CA VAL A 197 -24.82 -10.73 -16.04
C VAL A 197 -23.43 -10.89 -15.42
N GLU A 198 -23.39 -11.54 -14.27
CA GLU A 198 -22.16 -11.63 -13.48
C GLU A 198 -21.44 -12.97 -13.73
N ALA A 199 -20.11 -12.90 -13.82
CA ALA A 199 -19.23 -14.06 -13.78
C ALA A 199 -18.09 -13.78 -12.79
N THR A 200 -17.98 -14.62 -11.76
CA THR A 200 -16.92 -14.48 -10.76
C THR A 200 -15.74 -15.36 -11.08
N VAL A 201 -14.55 -14.88 -10.78
CA VAL A 201 -13.29 -15.61 -10.93
C VAL A 201 -12.52 -15.60 -9.61
N SER A 202 -11.67 -16.62 -9.41
CA SER A 202 -10.79 -16.69 -8.24
C SER A 202 -9.35 -16.36 -8.58
N ASN A 203 -8.99 -16.44 -9.86
CA ASN A 203 -7.65 -16.14 -10.37
C ASN A 203 -7.70 -15.78 -11.85
N VAL A 204 -6.58 -15.28 -12.39
CA VAL A 204 -6.49 -14.81 -13.78
C VAL A 204 -6.71 -15.93 -14.84
N ASN A 205 -6.44 -17.18 -14.49
CA ASN A 205 -6.60 -18.29 -15.44
C ASN A 205 -8.07 -18.59 -15.75
N ASP A 206 -8.98 -18.19 -14.87
CA ASP A 206 -10.42 -18.41 -15.03
C ASP A 206 -11.09 -17.36 -15.94
N ILE A 207 -10.41 -16.22 -16.22
CA ILE A 207 -10.99 -15.09 -16.94
C ILE A 207 -11.46 -15.46 -18.34
N GLN A 208 -10.65 -16.21 -19.10
CA GLN A 208 -11.00 -16.59 -20.46
C GLN A 208 -12.26 -17.46 -20.49
N GLN A 209 -12.39 -18.41 -19.57
CA GLN A 209 -13.58 -19.26 -19.48
C GLN A 209 -14.81 -18.46 -19.06
N ALA A 210 -14.66 -17.54 -18.09
CA ALA A 210 -15.72 -16.64 -17.64
C ALA A 210 -16.21 -15.75 -18.79
N ALA A 211 -15.28 -15.17 -19.56
CA ALA A 211 -15.61 -14.35 -20.72
C ALA A 211 -16.36 -15.16 -21.79
N THR A 212 -15.87 -16.36 -22.12
CA THR A 212 -16.54 -17.26 -23.06
C THR A 212 -17.96 -17.60 -22.62
N ASN A 213 -18.15 -17.89 -21.34
CA ASN A 213 -19.46 -18.18 -20.78
C ASN A 213 -20.43 -16.99 -20.87
N LEU A 214 -19.93 -15.76 -20.66
CA LEU A 214 -20.74 -14.56 -20.79
C LEU A 214 -21.12 -14.31 -22.27
N VAL A 215 -20.18 -14.42 -23.19
CA VAL A 215 -20.45 -14.27 -24.63
C VAL A 215 -21.54 -15.26 -25.10
N ASN A 216 -21.52 -16.50 -24.62
CA ASN A 216 -22.56 -17.53 -24.93
C ASN A 216 -23.91 -17.17 -24.29
N GLN A 217 -24.02 -16.16 -23.45
CA GLN A 217 -25.24 -15.67 -22.84
C GLN A 217 -25.74 -14.36 -23.49
N ASP A 218 -25.23 -14.01 -24.66
CA ASP A 218 -25.60 -12.78 -25.41
C ASP A 218 -25.44 -11.50 -24.60
N VAL A 219 -24.26 -11.31 -24.00
CA VAL A 219 -23.88 -10.07 -23.31
C VAL A 219 -22.91 -9.25 -24.14
#